data_b3017dcc2c063fadf8aae78c728a7950
#
_entry.id   b3017dcc2c063fadf8aae78c728a7950
#
_cell.length_a   1.000
_cell.length_b   1.000
_cell.length_c   1.000
_cell.angle_alpha   90.00
_cell.angle_beta   90.00
_cell.angle_gamma   90.00
#
_symmetry.space_group_name_H-M   'P 1'
#
loop_
_entity.id
_entity.type
_entity.pdbx_description
1 polymer ?
#
loop_
_entity_poly.entity_id
_entity_poly.type
_entity_poly.pdbx_seq_one_letter_code
_entity_poly.pdbx_strand_id
1 'polypeptide(L)'
;MQKSILAIVLMGVTLAACDTGKAPPARPLDTGTIVAAIKAEEEQWVQDFAAKDVDKVSAHYAQDATLMLPGSAAVTGMPEIRKAMAGMIADPKFLLTFSSQKTEVAQSGELAYTRGTYSLTLTNPKTKQAETQTGSYVTSFKKQADGSWKVEDDIVTPGSPSSPAD
;
A
#
# COMPACT_ATOMS: atom_id res chain seq x y z
N MET A 1 -75.38 -13.79 -51.59
CA MET A 1 -74.23 -13.06 -52.06
C MET A 1 -73.58 -12.36 -50.85
N GLN A 2 -72.56 -12.99 -50.21
CA GLN A 2 -71.99 -12.53 -49.00
C GLN A 2 -70.54 -12.15 -49.26
N LYS A 3 -70.20 -10.86 -49.14
CA LYS A 3 -68.88 -10.32 -49.39
C LYS A 3 -68.09 -10.38 -48.05
N SER A 4 -67.09 -11.23 -47.97
CA SER A 4 -66.17 -11.28 -46.88
C SER A 4 -65.15 -10.15 -47.02
N ILE A 5 -65.05 -9.29 -46.00
CA ILE A 5 -64.04 -8.25 -45.88
C ILE A 5 -62.92 -8.82 -45.04
N LEU A 6 -61.75 -9.00 -45.68
CA LEU A 6 -60.52 -9.45 -45.02
C LEU A 6 -59.82 -8.23 -44.36
N ALA A 7 -59.82 -8.16 -43.04
CA ALA A 7 -59.08 -7.14 -42.29
C ALA A 7 -57.63 -7.57 -42.08
N ILE A 8 -56.69 -6.85 -42.71
CA ILE A 8 -55.25 -7.04 -42.48
C ILE A 8 -54.84 -6.22 -41.24
N VAL A 9 -54.48 -6.92 -40.15
CA VAL A 9 -53.92 -6.30 -38.97
C VAL A 9 -52.40 -6.14 -39.19
N LEU A 10 -51.94 -4.91 -39.39
CA LEU A 10 -50.54 -4.56 -39.46
C LEU A 10 -50.00 -4.49 -38.02
N MET A 11 -49.22 -5.48 -37.63
CA MET A 11 -48.53 -5.53 -36.33
C MET A 11 -47.24 -4.70 -36.41
N GLY A 12 -47.29 -3.46 -35.90
CA GLY A 12 -46.15 -2.57 -35.85
C GLY A 12 -45.18 -3.05 -34.79
N VAL A 13 -43.99 -3.48 -35.22
CA VAL A 13 -42.85 -3.78 -34.33
C VAL A 13 -42.16 -2.45 -33.95
N THR A 14 -42.40 -1.97 -32.73
CA THR A 14 -41.66 -0.85 -32.17
C THR A 14 -40.30 -1.35 -31.72
N LEU A 15 -39.25 -1.02 -32.49
CA LEU A 15 -37.86 -1.16 -31.98
C LEU A 15 -37.67 -0.14 -30.85
N ALA A 16 -37.58 -0.64 -29.61
CA ALA A 16 -37.07 0.13 -28.50
C ALA A 16 -35.58 0.39 -28.76
N ALA A 17 -35.22 1.61 -29.14
CA ALA A 17 -33.83 2.06 -29.15
C ALA A 17 -33.31 2.03 -27.73
N CYS A 18 -32.36 1.11 -27.43
CA CYS A 18 -31.57 1.17 -26.22
C CYS A 18 -30.77 2.48 -26.25
N ASP A 19 -31.22 3.45 -25.49
CA ASP A 19 -30.45 4.66 -25.20
C ASP A 19 -29.17 4.23 -24.44
N THR A 20 -28.04 4.18 -25.14
CA THR A 20 -26.73 4.00 -24.53
C THR A 20 -26.38 5.30 -23.81
N GLY A 21 -27.07 5.56 -22.70
CA GLY A 21 -26.79 6.68 -21.84
C GLY A 21 -25.30 6.64 -21.45
N LYS A 22 -24.54 7.59 -22.02
CA LYS A 22 -23.17 7.82 -21.66
C LYS A 22 -23.11 8.01 -20.15
N ALA A 23 -22.44 7.08 -19.44
CA ALA A 23 -22.26 7.18 -17.99
C ALA A 23 -21.76 8.60 -17.64
N PRO A 24 -22.29 9.25 -16.60
CA PRO A 24 -21.80 10.55 -16.19
C PRO A 24 -20.29 10.46 -15.96
N PRO A 25 -19.51 11.51 -16.29
CA PRO A 25 -18.07 11.51 -16.09
C PRO A 25 -17.79 11.22 -14.62
N ALA A 26 -16.91 10.25 -14.36
CA ALA A 26 -16.49 9.94 -13.00
C ALA A 26 -15.99 11.21 -12.31
N ARG A 27 -16.44 11.44 -11.07
CA ARG A 27 -15.97 12.58 -10.27
C ARG A 27 -14.45 12.48 -10.17
N PRO A 28 -13.69 13.59 -10.39
CA PRO A 28 -12.26 13.58 -10.20
C PRO A 28 -11.93 13.04 -8.82
N LEU A 29 -10.95 12.12 -8.75
CA LEU A 29 -10.47 11.56 -7.50
C LEU A 29 -9.80 12.66 -6.68
N ASP A 30 -10.16 12.80 -5.41
CA ASP A 30 -9.44 13.67 -4.48
C ASP A 30 -8.15 12.97 -4.00
N THR A 31 -7.11 13.07 -4.82
CA THR A 31 -5.80 12.49 -4.51
C THR A 31 -5.14 13.18 -3.32
N GLY A 32 -5.48 14.44 -3.03
CA GLY A 32 -4.95 15.17 -1.88
C GLY A 32 -5.34 14.55 -0.55
N THR A 33 -6.61 14.20 -0.39
CA THR A 33 -7.10 13.48 0.80
C THR A 33 -6.43 12.11 0.96
N ILE A 34 -6.22 11.38 -0.14
CA ILE A 34 -5.56 10.07 -0.10
C ILE A 34 -4.09 10.22 0.31
N VAL A 35 -3.35 11.17 -0.29
CA VAL A 35 -1.95 11.45 0.09
C VAL A 35 -1.84 11.79 1.57
N ALA A 36 -2.75 12.60 2.12
CA ALA A 36 -2.77 12.93 3.54
C ALA A 36 -3.01 11.68 4.41
N ALA A 37 -3.93 10.80 4.01
CA ALA A 37 -4.21 9.56 4.72
C ALA A 37 -3.00 8.61 4.74
N ILE A 38 -2.30 8.43 3.60
CA ILE A 38 -1.09 7.61 3.53
C ILE A 38 0.03 8.17 4.40
N LYS A 39 0.22 9.49 4.41
CA LYS A 39 1.22 10.12 5.29
C LYS A 39 0.91 9.92 6.77
N ALA A 40 -0.35 10.08 7.17
CA ALA A 40 -0.77 9.82 8.54
C ALA A 40 -0.56 8.35 8.95
N GLU A 41 -0.79 7.41 8.03
CA GLU A 41 -0.52 5.98 8.23
C GLU A 41 0.98 5.73 8.45
N GLU A 42 1.87 6.33 7.65
CA GLU A 42 3.33 6.22 7.83
C GLU A 42 3.80 6.85 9.14
N GLU A 43 3.26 8.02 9.51
CA GLU A 43 3.58 8.68 10.79
C GLU A 43 3.18 7.82 11.99
N GLN A 44 2.00 7.20 11.94
CA GLN A 44 1.56 6.26 12.98
C GLN A 44 2.46 5.03 13.02
N TRP A 45 2.86 4.49 11.88
CA TRP A 45 3.73 3.33 11.79
C TRP A 45 5.10 3.58 12.43
N VAL A 46 5.70 4.77 12.20
CA VAL A 46 6.95 5.18 12.89
C VAL A 46 6.76 5.21 14.40
N GLN A 47 5.62 5.72 14.89
CA GLN A 47 5.31 5.75 16.33
C GLN A 47 5.15 4.34 16.92
N ASP A 48 4.52 3.42 16.18
CA ASP A 48 4.34 2.04 16.63
C ASP A 48 5.69 1.29 16.68
N PHE A 49 6.61 1.56 15.75
CA PHE A 49 8.00 1.08 15.82
C PHE A 49 8.74 1.66 17.03
N ALA A 50 8.60 2.96 17.29
CA ALA A 50 9.21 3.61 18.45
C ALA A 50 8.68 3.05 19.78
N ALA A 51 7.39 2.70 19.82
CA ALA A 51 6.75 2.04 20.95
C ALA A 51 7.13 0.55 21.09
N LYS A 52 7.80 -0.02 20.08
CA LYS A 52 8.14 -1.45 20.00
C LYS A 52 6.92 -2.38 20.07
N ASP A 53 5.77 -1.90 19.59
CA ASP A 53 4.51 -2.64 19.59
C ASP A 53 4.40 -3.50 18.32
N VAL A 54 4.84 -4.74 18.40
CA VAL A 54 4.87 -5.68 17.26
C VAL A 54 3.49 -5.90 16.66
N ASP A 55 2.43 -5.90 17.47
CA ASP A 55 1.07 -6.12 17.00
C ASP A 55 0.58 -4.94 16.16
N LYS A 56 0.83 -3.72 16.63
CA LYS A 56 0.50 -2.51 15.87
C LYS A 56 1.37 -2.38 14.62
N VAL A 57 2.67 -2.59 14.72
CA VAL A 57 3.58 -2.56 13.56
C VAL A 57 3.13 -3.53 12.47
N SER A 58 2.79 -4.77 12.82
CA SER A 58 2.33 -5.75 11.83
C SER A 58 0.92 -5.46 11.29
N ALA A 59 0.07 -4.76 12.05
CA ALA A 59 -1.28 -4.40 11.61
C ALA A 59 -1.30 -3.39 10.44
N HIS A 60 -0.19 -2.73 10.12
CA HIS A 60 -0.07 -1.89 8.94
C HIS A 60 -0.02 -2.69 7.63
N TYR A 61 0.36 -3.96 7.67
CA TYR A 61 0.45 -4.84 6.50
C TYR A 61 -0.89 -5.50 6.16
N ALA A 62 -1.11 -5.75 4.87
CA ALA A 62 -2.18 -6.63 4.39
C ALA A 62 -1.90 -8.09 4.77
N GLN A 63 -2.93 -8.95 4.73
CA GLN A 63 -2.80 -10.36 5.13
C GLN A 63 -1.81 -11.16 4.26
N ASP A 64 -1.72 -10.79 2.98
CA ASP A 64 -0.88 -11.40 1.96
C ASP A 64 0.31 -10.52 1.53
N ALA A 65 0.61 -9.48 2.30
CA ALA A 65 1.71 -8.55 2.03
C ALA A 65 3.08 -9.24 1.90
N THR A 66 3.99 -8.60 1.19
CA THR A 66 5.37 -9.06 1.04
C THR A 66 6.36 -8.01 1.54
N LEU A 67 7.27 -8.45 2.42
CA LEU A 67 8.38 -7.67 2.93
C LEU A 67 9.69 -8.15 2.29
N MET A 68 10.45 -7.22 1.70
CA MET A 68 11.72 -7.48 1.01
C MET A 68 12.84 -6.70 1.70
N LEU A 69 13.59 -7.37 2.56
CA LEU A 69 14.73 -6.78 3.27
C LEU A 69 16.05 -7.11 2.58
N PRO A 70 17.05 -6.21 2.65
CA PRO A 70 18.38 -6.46 2.08
C PRO A 70 19.02 -7.73 2.64
N GLY A 71 19.59 -8.55 1.75
CA GLY A 71 20.33 -9.75 2.15
C GLY A 71 19.48 -10.90 2.68
N SER A 72 18.15 -10.80 2.61
CA SER A 72 17.20 -11.83 3.05
C SER A 72 16.29 -12.27 1.90
N ALA A 73 15.72 -13.47 2.03
CA ALA A 73 14.61 -13.85 1.16
C ALA A 73 13.37 -13.00 1.47
N ALA A 74 12.53 -12.80 0.49
CA ALA A 74 11.24 -12.13 0.69
C ALA A 74 10.38 -12.90 1.71
N VAL A 75 9.71 -12.17 2.57
CA VAL A 75 8.82 -12.68 3.62
C VAL A 75 7.40 -12.34 3.23
N THR A 76 6.54 -13.34 3.01
CA THR A 76 5.17 -13.14 2.55
C THR A 76 4.16 -13.63 3.59
N GLY A 77 3.12 -12.85 3.77
CA GLY A 77 2.02 -13.10 4.69
C GLY A 77 2.24 -12.53 6.09
N MET A 78 1.17 -11.99 6.67
CA MET A 78 1.22 -11.30 7.96
C MET A 78 1.87 -12.11 9.10
N PRO A 79 1.62 -13.42 9.28
CA PRO A 79 2.25 -14.18 10.36
C PRO A 79 3.77 -14.20 10.28
N GLU A 80 4.32 -14.35 9.07
CA GLU A 80 5.78 -14.37 8.88
C GLU A 80 6.39 -12.97 8.96
N ILE A 81 5.69 -11.94 8.44
CA ILE A 81 6.08 -10.54 8.61
C ILE A 81 6.11 -10.17 10.09
N ARG A 82 5.07 -10.51 10.85
CA ARG A 82 5.00 -10.28 12.30
C ARG A 82 6.19 -10.92 13.04
N LYS A 83 6.54 -12.14 12.66
CA LYS A 83 7.70 -12.85 13.23
C LYS A 83 9.02 -12.16 12.90
N ALA A 84 9.19 -11.70 11.65
CA ALA A 84 10.37 -10.94 11.22
C ALA A 84 10.48 -9.61 12.00
N MET A 85 9.38 -8.85 12.13
CA MET A 85 9.32 -7.61 12.90
C MET A 85 9.61 -7.84 14.38
N ALA A 86 9.05 -8.89 14.98
CA ALA A 86 9.32 -9.25 16.38
C ALA A 86 10.81 -9.50 16.61
N GLY A 87 11.47 -10.24 15.71
CA GLY A 87 12.90 -10.50 15.79
C GLY A 87 13.75 -9.23 15.72
N MET A 88 13.39 -8.30 14.85
CA MET A 88 14.10 -7.03 14.69
C MET A 88 13.87 -6.09 15.90
N ILE A 89 12.62 -5.93 16.33
CA ILE A 89 12.23 -5.05 17.45
C ILE A 89 12.80 -5.54 18.80
N ALA A 90 13.04 -6.85 18.94
CA ALA A 90 13.64 -7.42 20.14
C ALA A 90 15.10 -7.00 20.35
N ASP A 91 15.78 -6.46 19.33
CA ASP A 91 17.16 -5.96 19.49
C ASP A 91 17.19 -4.79 20.50
N PRO A 92 18.08 -4.81 21.52
CA PRO A 92 18.12 -3.76 22.53
C PRO A 92 18.51 -2.39 21.98
N LYS A 93 19.18 -2.33 20.82
CA LYS A 93 19.58 -1.09 20.14
C LYS A 93 18.62 -0.69 19.02
N PHE A 94 17.55 -1.47 18.82
CA PHE A 94 16.57 -1.17 17.76
C PHE A 94 16.06 0.25 17.85
N LEU A 95 16.24 0.98 16.75
CA LEU A 95 15.64 2.27 16.48
C LEU A 95 15.43 2.37 14.97
N LEU A 96 14.19 2.52 14.52
CA LEU A 96 13.84 2.74 13.13
C LEU A 96 13.12 4.06 12.98
N THR A 97 13.57 4.85 12.03
CA THR A 97 12.84 6.03 11.54
C THR A 97 12.82 6.01 10.01
N PHE A 98 11.74 6.47 9.43
CA PHE A 98 11.62 6.64 7.99
C PHE A 98 10.68 7.80 7.66
N SER A 99 10.83 8.34 6.46
CA SER A 99 9.95 9.41 5.97
C SER A 99 9.83 9.36 4.46
N SER A 100 8.62 9.52 3.97
CA SER A 100 8.36 9.59 2.54
C SER A 100 8.76 10.95 1.95
N GLN A 101 9.44 10.88 0.83
CA GLN A 101 9.80 12.02 -0.01
C GLN A 101 8.80 12.21 -1.16
N LYS A 102 8.11 11.15 -1.51
CA LYS A 102 7.09 11.14 -2.57
C LYS A 102 5.97 10.16 -2.22
N THR A 103 4.73 10.59 -2.46
CA THR A 103 3.54 9.77 -2.41
C THR A 103 2.80 9.93 -3.74
N GLU A 104 2.49 8.84 -4.41
CA GLU A 104 1.71 8.82 -5.65
C GLU A 104 0.48 7.92 -5.48
N VAL A 105 -0.63 8.33 -6.08
CA VAL A 105 -1.91 7.62 -6.01
C VAL A 105 -2.34 7.26 -7.43
N ALA A 106 -2.71 6.01 -7.66
CA ALA A 106 -3.26 5.58 -8.95
C ALA A 106 -4.60 6.30 -9.23
N GLN A 107 -4.88 6.53 -10.51
CA GLN A 107 -6.13 7.20 -10.93
C GLN A 107 -7.40 6.46 -10.49
N SER A 108 -7.33 5.16 -10.27
CA SER A 108 -8.41 4.34 -9.71
C SER A 108 -8.69 4.62 -8.23
N GLY A 109 -7.72 5.19 -7.49
CA GLY A 109 -7.83 5.50 -6.07
C GLY A 109 -7.76 4.30 -5.14
N GLU A 110 -7.35 3.15 -5.63
CA GLU A 110 -7.25 1.90 -4.86
C GLU A 110 -5.82 1.51 -4.50
N LEU A 111 -4.85 2.06 -5.25
CA LEU A 111 -3.42 1.82 -5.05
C LEU A 111 -2.68 3.15 -4.86
N ALA A 112 -1.70 3.13 -3.99
CA ALA A 112 -0.74 4.21 -3.81
C ALA A 112 0.64 3.63 -3.57
N TYR A 113 1.69 4.40 -3.79
CA TYR A 113 3.01 4.06 -3.30
C TYR A 113 3.68 5.27 -2.64
N THR A 114 4.55 4.98 -1.70
CA THR A 114 5.49 5.94 -1.17
C THR A 114 6.91 5.52 -1.50
N ARG A 115 7.81 6.48 -1.60
CA ARG A 115 9.25 6.25 -1.59
C ARG A 115 9.93 7.29 -0.71
N GLY A 116 10.93 6.84 0.01
CA GLY A 116 11.63 7.70 0.94
C GLY A 116 12.94 7.11 1.42
N THR A 117 13.39 7.60 2.54
CA THR A 117 14.63 7.17 3.19
C THR A 117 14.35 6.67 4.59
N TYR A 118 15.19 5.77 5.06
CA TYR A 118 15.13 5.23 6.43
C TYR A 118 16.49 5.31 7.12
N SER A 119 16.45 5.25 8.45
CA SER A 119 17.58 5.04 9.32
C SER A 119 17.23 3.94 10.32
N LEU A 120 18.00 2.85 10.32
CA LEU A 120 17.82 1.69 11.19
C LEU A 120 19.07 1.46 12.01
N THR A 121 18.94 1.48 13.33
CA THR A 121 19.99 1.14 14.27
C THR A 121 19.72 -0.22 14.89
N LEU A 122 20.71 -1.10 14.85
CA LEU A 122 20.70 -2.43 15.45
C LEU A 122 22.03 -2.69 16.18
N THR A 123 22.06 -3.78 16.93
CA THR A 123 23.30 -4.28 17.54
C THR A 123 24.17 -4.95 16.48
N ASN A 124 25.37 -4.41 16.22
CA ASN A 124 26.34 -5.10 15.37
C ASN A 124 26.70 -6.46 16.00
N PRO A 125 26.52 -7.58 15.28
CA PRO A 125 26.74 -8.92 15.86
C PRO A 125 28.20 -9.21 16.27
N LYS A 126 29.15 -8.49 15.63
CA LYS A 126 30.61 -8.68 15.90
C LYS A 126 31.09 -7.79 17.04
N THR A 127 30.79 -6.48 16.97
CA THR A 127 31.31 -5.49 17.94
C THR A 127 30.41 -5.33 19.16
N LYS A 128 29.15 -5.80 19.11
CA LYS A 128 28.11 -5.60 20.12
C LYS A 128 27.73 -4.13 20.36
N GLN A 129 28.19 -3.23 19.52
CA GLN A 129 27.86 -1.81 19.58
C GLN A 129 26.65 -1.50 18.70
N ALA A 130 26.03 -0.34 18.91
CA ALA A 130 25.01 0.16 18.03
C ALA A 130 25.62 0.47 16.66
N GLU A 131 24.97 0.01 15.59
CA GLU A 131 25.33 0.30 14.20
C GLU A 131 24.10 0.83 13.48
N THR A 132 24.26 1.98 12.85
CA THR A 132 23.19 2.63 12.10
C THR A 132 23.39 2.45 10.61
N GLN A 133 22.38 1.93 9.94
CA GLN A 133 22.32 1.81 8.49
C GLN A 133 21.25 2.78 7.97
N THR A 134 21.53 3.39 6.83
CA THR A 134 20.56 4.23 6.10
C THR A 134 20.32 3.66 4.72
N GLY A 135 19.21 4.02 4.13
CA GLY A 135 18.90 3.58 2.78
C GLY A 135 17.59 4.20 2.28
N SER A 136 17.06 3.59 1.26
CA SER A 136 15.80 4.00 0.64
C SER A 136 14.77 2.88 0.71
N TYR A 137 13.52 3.25 0.62
CA TYR A 137 12.43 2.28 0.56
C TYR A 137 11.39 2.67 -0.50
N VAL A 138 10.65 1.69 -0.93
CA VAL A 138 9.39 1.84 -1.68
C VAL A 138 8.36 0.97 -1.01
N THR A 139 7.25 1.57 -0.62
CA THR A 139 6.12 0.85 -0.02
C THR A 139 4.88 1.05 -0.88
N SER A 140 4.25 -0.03 -1.32
CA SER A 140 2.96 0.00 -1.99
C SER A 140 1.84 -0.17 -0.97
N PHE A 141 0.77 0.61 -1.16
CA PHE A 141 -0.43 0.58 -0.32
C PHE A 141 -1.65 0.24 -1.16
N LYS A 142 -2.52 -0.57 -0.61
CA LYS A 142 -3.81 -0.91 -1.20
C LYS A 142 -4.94 -0.56 -0.27
N LYS A 143 -5.96 0.06 -0.83
CA LYS A 143 -7.17 0.39 -0.10
C LYS A 143 -7.99 -0.86 0.15
N GLN A 144 -8.34 -1.10 1.41
CA GLN A 144 -9.13 -2.24 1.83
C GLN A 144 -10.63 -1.96 1.69
N ALA A 145 -11.45 -3.01 1.79
CA ALA A 145 -12.90 -2.91 1.68
C ALA A 145 -13.55 -2.01 2.75
N ASP A 146 -12.92 -1.90 3.93
CA ASP A 146 -13.33 -1.02 5.03
C ASP A 146 -12.85 0.44 4.84
N GLY A 147 -12.12 0.72 3.76
CA GLY A 147 -11.56 2.04 3.44
C GLY A 147 -10.20 2.32 4.04
N SER A 148 -9.65 1.47 4.91
CA SER A 148 -8.29 1.59 5.42
C SER A 148 -7.25 1.34 4.33
N TRP A 149 -6.03 1.84 4.54
CA TRP A 149 -4.88 1.57 3.68
C TRP A 149 -3.97 0.57 4.35
N LYS A 150 -3.53 -0.45 3.60
CA LYS A 150 -2.59 -1.47 4.10
C LYS A 150 -1.44 -1.60 3.13
N VAL A 151 -0.26 -1.90 3.69
CA VAL A 151 0.94 -2.21 2.93
C VAL A 151 0.77 -3.53 2.21
N GLU A 152 0.99 -3.53 0.89
CA GLU A 152 1.01 -4.73 0.04
C GLU A 152 2.45 -5.23 -0.15
N ASP A 153 3.35 -4.30 -0.58
CA ASP A 153 4.77 -4.60 -0.70
C ASP A 153 5.59 -3.55 0.03
N ASP A 154 6.60 -4.00 0.74
CA ASP A 154 7.58 -3.14 1.40
C ASP A 154 8.98 -3.54 0.98
N ILE A 155 9.62 -2.69 0.19
CA ILE A 155 10.91 -2.94 -0.46
C ILE A 155 11.93 -2.00 0.15
N VAL A 156 12.92 -2.57 0.81
CA VAL A 156 14.00 -1.82 1.47
C VAL A 156 15.31 -2.06 0.75
N THR A 157 16.02 -0.99 0.42
CA THR A 157 17.34 -1.05 -0.22
C THR A 157 18.37 -0.35 0.65
N PRO A 158 19.55 -0.95 0.90
CA PRO A 158 20.59 -0.29 1.67
C PRO A 158 21.17 0.89 0.88
N GLY A 159 21.54 1.93 1.60
CA GLY A 159 22.37 3.00 1.05
C GLY A 159 23.79 2.52 0.82
N SER A 160 24.58 3.34 0.12
CA SER A 160 26.02 3.09 0.05
C SER A 160 26.62 3.16 1.45
N PRO A 161 27.61 2.30 1.77
CA PRO A 161 28.38 2.47 3.00
C PRO A 161 28.91 3.91 3.06
N SER A 162 28.74 4.57 4.21
CA SER A 162 29.41 5.84 4.42
C SER A 162 30.91 5.61 4.26
N SER A 163 31.57 6.29 3.31
CA SER A 163 33.04 6.33 3.27
C SER A 163 33.51 6.79 4.64
N PRO A 164 34.51 6.13 5.24
CA PRO A 164 35.14 6.71 6.42
C PRO A 164 35.55 8.14 6.06
N ALA A 165 35.23 9.09 6.91
CA ALA A 165 35.75 10.42 6.78
C ALA A 165 37.29 10.35 6.89
N ASP A 166 37.99 10.79 5.85
CA ASP A 166 39.43 10.94 5.85
C ASP A 166 39.88 11.99 6.87
#